data_1e6f27101e96535ec8562a9c07af2151
#
_entry.id   1e6f27101e96535ec8562a9c07af2151
#
_cell.length_a   1.000
_cell.length_b   1.000
_cell.length_c   1.000
_cell.angle_alpha   90.00
_cell.angle_beta   90.00
_cell.angle_gamma   90.00
#
_symmetry.space_group_name_H-M   'P 1'
#
loop_
_entity.id
_entity.type
_entity.pdbx_description
1 polymer ?
#
loop_
_entity_poly.entity_id
_entity_poly.type
_entity_poly.pdbx_seq_one_letter_code
_entity_poly.pdbx_strand_id
1 'polypeptide(L)'
;MRLLRLRVRSSDEWRELMATGVAPDTLFVPTTDKVGDGEEVLVEVTAPSLPNKVVFRGAVHSWRPALPRLRVRAGASVAFATGEEHKRDFIGNALDGRAPDVPRRKHDRFPLTVPVRFRVGAELEFHDGTLIEVSAGGGLLATPTPPPVGADVVVELTPPGAAAAMTVAARVSYHTPQGAAGLRFVSRDGDGARRLRELVRRLVVE
;
A
#
# COMPACT_ATOMS: atom_id res chain seq x y z
N MET A 1 -3.10 10.69 2.64
CA MET A 1 -2.38 10.34 1.38
C MET A 1 -3.40 9.96 0.33
N ARG A 2 -3.38 10.61 -0.85
CA ARG A 2 -4.38 10.39 -1.92
C ARG A 2 -4.14 9.07 -2.66
N LEU A 3 -5.22 8.36 -3.01
CA LEU A 3 -5.17 7.13 -3.81
C LEU A 3 -5.50 7.42 -5.28
N LEU A 4 -4.54 7.22 -6.16
CA LEU A 4 -4.73 7.24 -7.62
C LEU A 4 -4.95 5.81 -8.12
N ARG A 5 -5.89 5.62 -9.06
CA ARG A 5 -6.19 4.30 -9.61
C ARG A 5 -5.79 4.22 -11.08
N LEU A 6 -5.04 3.19 -11.41
CA LEU A 6 -4.59 2.93 -12.77
C LEU A 6 -5.01 1.52 -13.18
N ARG A 7 -5.72 1.42 -14.29
CA ARG A 7 -6.03 0.15 -14.94
C ARG A 7 -5.20 0.04 -16.20
N VAL A 8 -4.34 -0.96 -16.25
CA VAL A 8 -3.48 -1.28 -17.39
C VAL A 8 -4.06 -2.50 -18.12
N ARG A 9 -4.11 -2.45 -19.44
CA ARG A 9 -4.70 -3.52 -20.26
C ARG A 9 -3.66 -4.44 -20.91
N SER A 10 -2.48 -3.89 -21.19
CA SER A 10 -1.40 -4.59 -21.88
C SER A 10 -0.02 -4.08 -21.46
N SER A 11 1.02 -4.85 -21.80
CA SER A 11 2.41 -4.42 -21.60
C SER A 11 2.78 -3.19 -22.44
N ASP A 12 2.20 -3.03 -23.62
CA ASP A 12 2.45 -1.86 -24.47
C ASP A 12 1.86 -0.59 -23.84
N GLU A 13 0.63 -0.66 -23.29
CA GLU A 13 0.06 0.46 -22.54
C GLU A 13 0.92 0.82 -21.32
N TRP A 14 1.44 -0.17 -20.61
CA TRP A 14 2.36 0.07 -19.49
C TRP A 14 3.62 0.80 -19.92
N ARG A 15 4.26 0.35 -21.01
CA ARG A 15 5.45 1.01 -21.58
C ARG A 15 5.14 2.43 -22.06
N GLU A 16 3.97 2.65 -22.68
CA GLU A 16 3.51 3.99 -23.08
C GLU A 16 3.34 4.91 -21.87
N LEU A 17 2.70 4.44 -20.80
CA LEU A 17 2.52 5.21 -19.57
C LEU A 17 3.85 5.54 -18.89
N MET A 18 4.81 4.61 -18.88
CA MET A 18 6.16 4.86 -18.40
C MET A 18 6.92 5.85 -19.27
N ALA A 19 6.79 5.76 -20.59
CA ALA A 19 7.42 6.68 -21.54
C ALA A 19 6.77 8.08 -21.56
N THR A 20 5.50 8.18 -21.15
CA THR A 20 4.74 9.44 -21.08
C THR A 20 5.08 10.26 -19.83
N GLY A 21 5.71 9.64 -18.83
CA GLY A 21 6.25 10.33 -17.67
C GLY A 21 7.28 11.39 -18.09
N VAL A 22 7.26 12.55 -17.40
CA VAL A 22 8.12 13.71 -17.78
C VAL A 22 9.55 13.60 -17.30
N ALA A 23 9.85 12.64 -16.44
CA ALA A 23 11.20 12.39 -15.93
C ALA A 23 11.49 10.88 -15.98
N PRO A 24 12.77 10.46 -16.00
CA PRO A 24 13.15 9.06 -15.89
C PRO A 24 12.48 8.41 -14.69
N ASP A 25 12.06 7.15 -14.86
CA ASP A 25 11.42 6.34 -13.80
C ASP A 25 10.11 6.92 -13.22
N THR A 26 9.41 7.79 -13.98
CA THR A 26 8.07 8.25 -13.62
C THR A 26 7.00 7.53 -14.42
N LEU A 27 5.90 7.22 -13.75
CA LEU A 27 4.70 6.62 -14.33
C LEU A 27 3.65 7.72 -14.56
N PHE A 28 3.14 7.85 -15.78
CA PHE A 28 1.99 8.69 -16.03
C PHE A 28 0.70 8.01 -15.58
N VAL A 29 0.00 8.63 -14.63
CA VAL A 29 -1.29 8.16 -14.10
C VAL A 29 -2.39 9.08 -14.57
N PRO A 30 -3.26 8.65 -15.50
CA PRO A 30 -4.40 9.43 -15.95
C PRO A 30 -5.34 9.75 -14.77
N THR A 31 -5.57 11.03 -14.52
CA THR A 31 -6.52 11.53 -13.51
C THR A 31 -6.98 12.93 -13.87
N THR A 32 -8.26 13.21 -13.66
CA THR A 32 -8.83 14.56 -13.78
C THR A 32 -8.62 15.39 -12.52
N ASP A 33 -8.39 14.74 -11.40
CA ASP A 33 -8.15 15.40 -10.12
C ASP A 33 -6.78 16.07 -10.15
N LYS A 34 -6.76 17.36 -9.86
CA LYS A 34 -5.51 18.10 -9.72
C LYS A 34 -4.79 17.61 -8.46
N VAL A 35 -3.54 17.19 -8.62
CA VAL A 35 -2.62 16.83 -7.54
C VAL A 35 -1.44 17.78 -7.57
N GLY A 36 -0.93 18.11 -6.39
CA GLY A 36 0.19 19.05 -6.23
C GLY A 36 1.54 18.40 -6.53
N ASP A 37 2.48 19.18 -7.06
CA ASP A 37 3.85 18.73 -7.24
C ASP A 37 4.47 18.43 -5.85
N GLY A 38 5.16 17.31 -5.72
CA GLY A 38 5.71 16.82 -4.46
C GLY A 38 4.68 16.12 -3.55
N GLU A 39 3.39 16.11 -3.89
CA GLU A 39 2.36 15.42 -3.09
C GLU A 39 2.63 13.91 -3.07
N GLU A 40 2.68 13.34 -1.87
CA GLU A 40 2.76 11.88 -1.69
C GLU A 40 1.43 11.22 -2.03
N VAL A 41 1.47 10.21 -2.87
CA VAL A 41 0.30 9.47 -3.35
C VAL A 41 0.52 7.96 -3.24
N LEU A 42 -0.60 7.24 -3.13
CA LEU A 42 -0.66 5.81 -3.41
C LEU A 42 -1.17 5.61 -4.84
N VAL A 43 -0.52 4.73 -5.59
CA VAL A 43 -0.98 4.32 -6.91
C VAL A 43 -1.40 2.86 -6.86
N GLU A 44 -2.69 2.61 -7.08
CA GLU A 44 -3.27 1.28 -7.20
C GLU A 44 -3.27 0.86 -8.67
N VAL A 45 -2.50 -0.14 -9.02
CA VAL A 45 -2.42 -0.70 -10.38
C VAL A 45 -3.20 -2.00 -10.45
N THR A 46 -4.08 -2.10 -11.45
CA THR A 46 -4.83 -3.30 -11.79
C THR A 46 -4.59 -3.69 -13.23
N ALA A 47 -4.42 -4.98 -13.50
CA ALA A 47 -4.33 -5.52 -14.85
C ALA A 47 -4.88 -6.97 -14.90
N PRO A 48 -5.33 -7.47 -16.07
CA PRO A 48 -5.84 -8.84 -16.19
C PRO A 48 -4.81 -9.92 -15.82
N SER A 49 -3.53 -9.68 -16.09
CA SER A 49 -2.42 -10.59 -15.78
C SER A 49 -1.91 -10.48 -14.33
N LEU A 50 -2.35 -9.49 -13.56
CA LEU A 50 -1.97 -9.36 -12.16
C LEU A 50 -2.91 -10.21 -11.29
N PRO A 51 -2.39 -11.15 -10.48
CA PRO A 51 -3.21 -11.96 -9.58
C PRO A 51 -3.83 -11.12 -8.46
N ASN A 52 -3.18 -10.02 -8.10
CA ASN A 52 -3.59 -9.07 -7.07
C ASN A 52 -3.37 -7.64 -7.55
N LYS A 53 -4.10 -6.69 -6.99
CA LYS A 53 -3.76 -5.28 -7.14
C LYS A 53 -2.36 -5.03 -6.57
N VAL A 54 -1.60 -4.20 -7.26
CA VAL A 54 -0.30 -3.73 -6.80
C VAL A 54 -0.46 -2.28 -6.38
N VAL A 55 -0.15 -1.99 -5.13
CA VAL A 55 -0.19 -0.61 -4.61
C VAL A 55 1.23 -0.20 -4.26
N PHE A 56 1.66 0.96 -4.75
CA PHE A 56 2.96 1.54 -4.42
C PHE A 56 2.82 2.98 -3.94
N ARG A 57 3.80 3.43 -3.15
CA ARG A 57 3.95 4.84 -2.80
C ARG A 57 4.74 5.55 -3.88
N GLY A 58 4.36 6.80 -4.13
CA GLY A 58 5.10 7.66 -5.03
C GLY A 58 4.93 9.13 -4.66
N ALA A 59 5.72 9.96 -5.29
CA ALA A 59 5.60 11.41 -5.21
C ALA A 59 5.23 11.98 -6.58
N VAL A 60 4.29 12.90 -6.61
CA VAL A 60 3.89 13.59 -7.85
C VAL A 60 5.03 14.47 -8.31
N HIS A 61 5.57 14.17 -9.49
CA HIS A 61 6.58 15.01 -10.14
C HIS A 61 5.94 16.23 -10.81
N SER A 62 4.82 16.03 -11.49
CA SER A 62 4.01 17.08 -12.09
C SER A 62 2.60 16.60 -12.43
N TRP A 63 1.67 17.52 -12.52
CA TRP A 63 0.33 17.27 -13.03
C TRP A 63 0.05 18.14 -14.25
N ARG A 64 -0.65 17.59 -15.25
CA ARG A 64 -1.08 18.35 -16.44
C ARG A 64 -2.58 18.22 -16.69
N PRO A 65 -3.25 19.29 -17.13
CA PRO A 65 -4.66 19.24 -17.56
C PRO A 65 -4.80 18.50 -18.90
N ALA A 66 -6.04 18.12 -19.21
CA ALA A 66 -6.35 17.63 -20.54
C ALA A 66 -6.22 18.75 -21.58
N LEU A 67 -5.65 18.41 -22.74
CA LEU A 67 -5.63 19.28 -23.92
C LEU A 67 -6.32 18.56 -25.09
N PRO A 68 -7.67 18.62 -25.18
CA PRO A 68 -8.45 17.82 -26.14
C PRO A 68 -8.03 18.01 -27.59
N ARG A 69 -7.71 19.26 -27.98
CA ARG A 69 -7.23 19.57 -29.34
C ARG A 69 -5.94 18.85 -29.73
N LEU A 70 -5.09 18.54 -28.74
CA LEU A 70 -3.82 17.83 -28.92
C LEU A 70 -3.95 16.34 -28.52
N ARG A 71 -5.14 15.86 -28.20
CA ARG A 71 -5.38 14.50 -27.68
C ARG A 71 -4.55 14.14 -26.42
N VAL A 72 -4.17 15.15 -25.64
CA VAL A 72 -3.42 14.96 -24.40
C VAL A 72 -4.39 14.73 -23.25
N ARG A 73 -4.20 13.63 -22.51
CA ARG A 73 -5.00 13.30 -21.32
C ARG A 73 -4.51 14.09 -20.12
N ALA A 74 -5.45 14.47 -19.24
CA ALA A 74 -5.11 14.93 -17.89
C ALA A 74 -4.46 13.80 -17.10
N GLY A 75 -3.49 14.12 -16.26
CA GLY A 75 -2.86 13.13 -15.40
C GLY A 75 -1.62 13.64 -14.68
N ALA A 76 -1.14 12.82 -13.76
CA ALA A 76 0.05 13.07 -12.98
C ALA A 76 1.20 12.17 -13.44
N SER A 77 2.41 12.71 -13.51
CA SER A 77 3.65 11.93 -13.54
C SER A 77 4.09 11.65 -12.13
N VAL A 78 4.15 10.38 -11.75
CA VAL A 78 4.43 9.93 -10.39
C VAL A 78 5.76 9.19 -10.37
N ALA A 79 6.71 9.66 -9.57
CA ALA A 79 7.96 8.95 -9.28
C ALA A 79 7.70 7.87 -8.21
N PHE A 80 8.28 6.69 -8.39
CA PHE A 80 8.23 5.64 -7.36
C PHE A 80 9.02 6.09 -6.12
N ALA A 81 8.46 5.88 -4.93
CA ALA A 81 9.20 6.12 -3.70
C ALA A 81 10.35 5.12 -3.56
N THR A 82 11.42 5.52 -2.87
CA THR A 82 12.59 4.66 -2.63
C THR A 82 12.17 3.31 -2.05
N GLY A 83 12.65 2.23 -2.65
CA GLY A 83 12.31 0.85 -2.28
C GLY A 83 11.04 0.29 -2.93
N GLU A 84 10.31 1.09 -3.70
CA GLU A 84 9.10 0.66 -4.42
C GLU A 84 9.39 0.23 -5.88
N GLU A 85 10.62 0.40 -6.36
CA GLU A 85 11.04 0.11 -7.74
C GLU A 85 10.80 -1.35 -8.14
N HIS A 86 10.95 -2.27 -7.17
CA HIS A 86 10.66 -3.69 -7.37
C HIS A 86 9.22 -3.97 -7.78
N LYS A 87 8.26 -3.11 -7.39
CA LYS A 87 6.85 -3.22 -7.79
C LYS A 87 6.65 -2.81 -9.24
N ARG A 88 7.38 -1.80 -9.73
CA ARG A 88 7.43 -1.44 -11.15
C ARG A 88 7.86 -2.63 -12.00
N ASP A 89 8.96 -3.27 -11.60
CA ASP A 89 9.53 -4.39 -12.32
C ASP A 89 8.61 -5.62 -12.26
N PHE A 90 7.99 -5.86 -11.10
CA PHE A 90 6.97 -6.90 -10.93
C PHE A 90 5.76 -6.69 -11.86
N ILE A 91 5.22 -5.46 -11.94
CA ILE A 91 4.11 -5.14 -12.85
C ILE A 91 4.51 -5.39 -14.30
N GLY A 92 5.67 -4.88 -14.73
CA GLY A 92 6.18 -5.08 -16.09
C GLY A 92 6.33 -6.56 -16.44
N ASN A 93 6.96 -7.34 -15.56
CA ASN A 93 7.12 -8.79 -15.76
C ASN A 93 5.78 -9.53 -15.81
N ALA A 94 4.82 -9.16 -14.97
CA ALA A 94 3.50 -9.77 -14.98
C ALA A 94 2.74 -9.49 -16.27
N LEU A 95 2.82 -8.28 -16.79
CA LEU A 95 2.20 -7.89 -18.05
C LEU A 95 2.85 -8.58 -19.25
N ASP A 96 4.14 -8.89 -19.17
CA ASP A 96 4.87 -9.68 -20.19
C ASP A 96 4.71 -11.20 -20.02
N GLY A 97 3.85 -11.66 -19.10
CA GLY A 97 3.62 -13.09 -18.82
C GLY A 97 4.75 -13.77 -18.04
N ARG A 98 5.64 -13.03 -17.41
CA ARG A 98 6.80 -13.51 -16.66
C ARG A 98 6.64 -13.38 -15.15
N ALA A 99 5.42 -13.14 -14.66
CA ALA A 99 5.18 -13.03 -13.23
C ALA A 99 5.46 -14.36 -12.50
N PRO A 100 6.06 -14.32 -11.30
CA PRO A 100 6.09 -15.49 -10.44
C PRO A 100 4.66 -15.88 -10.04
N ASP A 101 4.45 -17.16 -9.76
CA ASP A 101 3.18 -17.63 -9.22
C ASP A 101 2.99 -17.04 -7.81
N VAL A 102 2.10 -16.07 -7.70
CA VAL A 102 1.79 -15.37 -6.44
C VAL A 102 0.35 -15.69 -6.03
N PRO A 103 0.14 -16.21 -4.82
CA PRO A 103 -1.19 -16.54 -4.34
C PRO A 103 -2.15 -15.33 -4.40
N ARG A 104 -3.39 -15.59 -4.83
CA ARG A 104 -4.43 -14.56 -4.81
C ARG A 104 -4.76 -14.16 -3.38
N ARG A 105 -4.70 -12.87 -3.08
CA ARG A 105 -4.94 -12.31 -1.76
C ARG A 105 -6.43 -12.04 -1.54
N LYS A 106 -6.91 -12.26 -0.31
CA LYS A 106 -8.29 -11.94 0.06
C LYS A 106 -8.52 -10.44 0.25
N HIS A 107 -7.47 -9.70 0.62
CA HIS A 107 -7.52 -8.27 0.92
C HIS A 107 -6.37 -7.54 0.23
N ASP A 108 -6.68 -6.35 -0.28
CA ASP A 108 -5.67 -5.43 -0.82
C ASP A 108 -4.74 -4.97 0.30
N ARG A 109 -3.47 -4.78 -0.02
CA ARG A 109 -2.45 -4.31 0.90
C ARG A 109 -1.96 -2.94 0.48
N PHE A 110 -1.85 -2.06 1.45
CA PHE A 110 -1.42 -0.69 1.25
C PHE A 110 -0.09 -0.46 1.95
N PRO A 111 0.94 0.02 1.23
CA PRO A 111 2.20 0.40 1.83
C PRO A 111 2.01 1.73 2.58
N LEU A 112 2.02 1.67 3.89
CA LEU A 112 1.81 2.80 4.79
C LEU A 112 2.88 2.80 5.86
N THR A 113 3.20 3.97 6.40
CA THR A 113 4.10 4.12 7.54
C THR A 113 3.29 4.65 8.71
N VAL A 114 2.83 3.74 9.58
CA VAL A 114 1.99 4.09 10.73
C VAL A 114 2.72 3.71 12.02
N PRO A 115 3.14 4.69 12.83
CA PRO A 115 3.68 4.43 14.16
C PRO A 115 2.64 3.71 15.01
N VAL A 116 3.08 2.67 15.71
CA VAL A 116 2.23 1.87 16.59
C VAL A 116 2.96 1.52 17.86
N ARG A 117 2.20 1.21 18.90
CA ARG A 117 2.71 0.50 20.05
C ARG A 117 2.13 -0.91 20.06
N PHE A 118 2.90 -1.87 20.51
CA PHE A 118 2.42 -3.25 20.60
C PHE A 118 2.90 -3.92 21.87
N ARG A 119 2.17 -4.92 22.33
CA ARG A 119 2.58 -5.82 23.42
C ARG A 119 2.32 -7.27 23.03
N VAL A 120 3.12 -8.18 23.59
CA VAL A 120 3.07 -9.61 23.28
C VAL A 120 2.34 -10.36 24.39
N GLY A 121 1.34 -11.15 24.03
CA GLY A 121 0.61 -11.98 24.98
C GLY A 121 0.01 -11.19 26.15
N ALA A 122 0.38 -11.59 27.36
CA ALA A 122 -0.05 -10.98 28.61
C ALA A 122 0.93 -9.93 29.18
N GLU A 123 1.97 -9.58 28.44
CA GLU A 123 2.91 -8.53 28.86
C GLU A 123 2.18 -7.22 29.12
N LEU A 124 2.63 -6.49 30.15
CA LEU A 124 2.10 -5.16 30.47
C LEU A 124 2.83 -4.05 29.73
N GLU A 125 4.08 -4.31 29.33
CA GLU A 125 4.94 -3.36 28.65
C GLU A 125 4.57 -3.27 27.16
N PHE A 126 4.54 -2.03 26.65
CA PHE A 126 4.38 -1.76 25.24
C PHE A 126 5.73 -1.46 24.60
N HIS A 127 5.93 -2.01 23.43
CA HIS A 127 7.07 -1.77 22.56
C HIS A 127 6.67 -0.88 21.40
N ASP A 128 7.60 -0.05 20.92
CA ASP A 128 7.38 0.78 19.74
C ASP A 128 7.63 -0.03 18.46
N GLY A 129 6.85 0.27 17.44
CA GLY A 129 6.97 -0.33 16.13
C GLY A 129 6.32 0.53 15.05
N THR A 130 6.43 0.08 13.81
CA THR A 130 5.83 0.74 12.66
C THR A 130 5.13 -0.30 11.79
N LEU A 131 3.85 -0.08 11.49
CA LEU A 131 3.20 -0.81 10.42
C LEU A 131 3.63 -0.20 9.09
N ILE A 132 4.31 -1.00 8.27
CA ILE A 132 4.82 -0.59 6.95
C ILE A 132 3.96 -1.10 5.78
N GLU A 133 3.03 -2.00 6.06
CA GLU A 133 1.99 -2.46 5.15
C GLU A 133 0.74 -2.80 5.97
N VAL A 134 -0.45 -2.43 5.47
CA VAL A 134 -1.72 -2.70 6.15
C VAL A 134 -2.77 -3.19 5.15
N SER A 135 -3.60 -4.13 5.60
CA SER A 135 -4.80 -4.61 4.90
C SER A 135 -5.92 -4.85 5.91
N ALA A 136 -7.14 -5.10 5.43
CA ALA A 136 -8.25 -5.49 6.31
C ALA A 136 -8.03 -6.84 7.02
N GLY A 137 -7.07 -7.64 6.59
CA GLY A 137 -6.78 -8.96 7.20
C GLY A 137 -5.50 -8.99 8.04
N GLY A 138 -4.66 -7.96 8.00
CA GLY A 138 -3.39 -7.96 8.71
C GLY A 138 -2.49 -6.80 8.34
N GLY A 139 -1.27 -6.82 8.84
CA GLY A 139 -0.25 -5.81 8.58
C GLY A 139 1.15 -6.38 8.66
N LEU A 140 2.12 -5.59 8.26
CA LEU A 140 3.53 -5.90 8.38
C LEU A 140 4.16 -4.95 9.42
N LEU A 141 4.61 -5.49 10.53
CA LEU A 141 5.19 -4.75 11.66
C LEU A 141 6.71 -4.78 11.57
N ALA A 142 7.30 -3.61 11.39
CA ALA A 142 8.73 -3.38 11.51
C ALA A 142 9.04 -2.94 12.95
N THR A 143 9.98 -3.64 13.60
CA THR A 143 10.46 -3.37 14.96
C THR A 143 11.85 -3.96 15.12
N PRO A 144 12.72 -3.39 15.98
CA PRO A 144 14.04 -3.96 16.27
C PRO A 144 14.01 -5.40 16.81
N THR A 145 12.96 -5.72 17.58
CA THR A 145 12.78 -7.05 18.16
C THR A 145 11.41 -7.60 17.77
N PRO A 146 11.31 -8.32 16.64
CA PRO A 146 10.04 -8.84 16.18
C PRO A 146 9.52 -9.95 17.11
N PRO A 147 8.24 -9.93 17.50
CA PRO A 147 7.65 -10.95 18.34
C PRO A 147 7.67 -12.31 17.61
N PRO A 148 7.81 -13.45 18.33
CA PRO A 148 7.96 -14.75 17.71
C PRO A 148 6.73 -15.17 16.90
N VAL A 149 6.94 -16.00 15.87
CA VAL A 149 5.84 -16.57 15.07
C VAL A 149 4.90 -17.37 15.97
N GLY A 150 3.60 -17.18 15.80
CA GLY A 150 2.56 -17.79 16.61
C GLY A 150 2.17 -16.98 17.85
N ALA A 151 2.92 -15.96 18.24
CA ALA A 151 2.58 -15.10 19.37
C ALA A 151 1.31 -14.30 19.10
N ASP A 152 0.48 -14.15 20.13
CA ASP A 152 -0.63 -13.21 20.14
C ASP A 152 -0.09 -11.81 20.49
N VAL A 153 -0.53 -10.81 19.74
CA VAL A 153 -0.07 -9.43 19.86
C VAL A 153 -1.27 -8.49 19.94
N VAL A 154 -1.19 -7.48 20.77
CA VAL A 154 -2.13 -6.37 20.77
C VAL A 154 -1.43 -5.15 20.20
N VAL A 155 -1.91 -4.62 19.08
CA VAL A 155 -1.39 -3.42 18.44
C VAL A 155 -2.28 -2.24 18.80
N GLU A 156 -1.67 -1.17 19.28
CA GLU A 156 -2.32 0.11 19.56
C GLU A 156 -1.87 1.14 18.55
N LEU A 157 -2.81 1.81 17.91
CA LEU A 157 -2.53 2.89 16.96
C LEU A 157 -3.62 3.95 17.04
N THR A 158 -3.26 5.18 16.68
CA THR A 158 -4.21 6.28 16.55
C THR A 158 -4.45 6.53 15.06
N PRO A 159 -5.67 6.21 14.54
CA PRO A 159 -6.00 6.54 13.16
C PRO A 159 -5.96 8.05 12.94
N PRO A 160 -5.62 8.53 11.74
CA PRO A 160 -5.71 9.94 11.39
C PRO A 160 -7.09 10.50 11.71
N GLY A 161 -7.12 11.73 12.26
CA GLY A 161 -8.36 12.40 12.66
C GLY A 161 -9.09 11.79 13.87
N ALA A 162 -8.56 10.72 14.49
CA ALA A 162 -9.15 10.14 15.69
C ALA A 162 -8.60 10.79 16.96
N ALA A 163 -9.50 11.10 17.92
CA ALA A 163 -9.13 11.65 19.23
C ALA A 163 -8.57 10.59 20.19
N ALA A 164 -8.74 9.30 19.90
CA ALA A 164 -8.32 8.21 20.76
C ALA A 164 -7.64 7.10 19.98
N ALA A 165 -6.68 6.45 20.63
CA ALA A 165 -6.07 5.23 20.12
C ALA A 165 -7.09 4.09 20.06
N MET A 166 -6.90 3.20 19.11
CA MET A 166 -7.64 1.94 19.03
C MET A 166 -6.69 0.76 19.15
N THR A 167 -7.18 -0.34 19.69
CA THR A 167 -6.45 -1.58 19.80
C THR A 167 -6.94 -2.62 18.81
N VAL A 168 -6.01 -3.35 18.22
CA VAL A 168 -6.27 -4.45 17.29
C VAL A 168 -5.54 -5.69 17.78
N ALA A 169 -6.29 -6.77 18.05
CA ALA A 169 -5.70 -8.06 18.33
C ALA A 169 -5.15 -8.68 17.04
N ALA A 170 -3.97 -9.26 17.13
CA ALA A 170 -3.32 -9.90 16.00
C ALA A 170 -2.54 -11.14 16.45
N ARG A 171 -2.17 -11.99 15.49
CA ARG A 171 -1.25 -13.10 15.67
C ARG A 171 -0.12 -13.01 14.66
N VAL A 172 1.11 -13.24 15.11
CA VAL A 172 2.26 -13.28 14.21
C VAL A 172 2.18 -14.55 13.36
N SER A 173 2.17 -14.38 12.04
CA SER A 173 2.02 -15.48 11.08
C SER A 173 3.35 -15.91 10.46
N TYR A 174 4.27 -14.98 10.25
CA TYR A 174 5.58 -15.21 9.64
C TYR A 174 6.52 -14.04 9.91
N HIS A 175 7.81 -14.24 9.63
CA HIS A 175 8.78 -13.14 9.50
C HIS A 175 9.20 -12.99 8.04
N THR A 176 9.44 -11.76 7.61
CA THR A 176 10.07 -11.50 6.31
C THR A 176 11.59 -11.72 6.40
N PRO A 177 12.28 -11.90 5.26
CA PRO A 177 13.75 -11.95 5.26
C PRO A 177 14.42 -10.70 5.86
N GLN A 178 13.73 -9.56 5.83
CA GLN A 178 14.19 -8.29 6.39
C GLN A 178 13.85 -8.14 7.89
N GLY A 179 13.30 -9.17 8.53
CA GLY A 179 13.01 -9.20 9.96
C GLY A 179 11.68 -8.57 10.38
N ALA A 180 10.83 -8.13 9.46
CA ALA A 180 9.51 -7.63 9.84
C ALA A 180 8.53 -8.77 10.15
N ALA A 181 7.64 -8.56 11.13
CA ALA A 181 6.62 -9.55 11.53
C ALA A 181 5.32 -9.38 10.73
N GLY A 182 4.91 -10.42 10.02
CA GLY A 182 3.61 -10.48 9.36
C GLY A 182 2.51 -10.77 10.37
N LEU A 183 1.61 -9.83 10.58
CA LEU A 183 0.49 -9.91 11.51
C LEU A 183 -0.80 -10.31 10.79
N ARG A 184 -1.52 -11.25 11.34
CA ARG A 184 -2.92 -11.55 10.98
C ARG A 184 -3.84 -10.96 12.05
N PHE A 185 -4.71 -10.04 11.68
CA PHE A 185 -5.67 -9.46 12.60
C PHE A 185 -6.72 -10.48 13.02
N VAL A 186 -7.04 -10.50 14.32
CA VAL A 186 -8.01 -11.38 14.92
C VAL A 186 -9.25 -10.56 15.29
N SER A 187 -10.34 -10.79 14.59
CA SER A 187 -11.62 -10.22 14.93
C SER A 187 -12.38 -11.21 15.81
N ARG A 188 -12.75 -10.81 17.02
CA ARG A 188 -13.48 -11.63 17.97
C ARG A 188 -15.01 -11.52 17.82
N ASP A 189 -15.46 -10.52 17.06
CA ASP A 189 -16.86 -10.21 16.82
C ASP A 189 -17.14 -9.87 15.36
N GLY A 190 -18.40 -9.91 14.93
CA GLY A 190 -18.80 -9.56 13.55
C GLY A 190 -18.52 -8.11 13.17
N ASP A 191 -18.42 -7.20 14.14
CA ASP A 191 -18.10 -5.80 13.93
C ASP A 191 -16.60 -5.53 13.75
N GLY A 192 -15.73 -6.41 14.23
CA GLY A 192 -14.29 -6.24 14.15
C GLY A 192 -13.78 -6.16 12.71
N ALA A 193 -14.31 -7.00 11.82
CA ALA A 193 -13.94 -6.93 10.39
C ALA A 193 -14.41 -5.63 9.74
N ARG A 194 -15.53 -5.05 10.16
CA ARG A 194 -15.99 -3.74 9.69
C ARG A 194 -15.09 -2.63 10.20
N ARG A 195 -14.74 -2.65 11.49
CA ARG A 195 -13.82 -1.67 12.10
C ARG A 195 -12.44 -1.68 11.45
N LEU A 196 -11.91 -2.87 11.13
CA LEU A 196 -10.62 -3.01 10.42
C LEU A 196 -10.67 -2.43 9.01
N ARG A 197 -11.76 -2.67 8.26
CA ARG A 197 -11.93 -2.06 6.94
C ARG A 197 -12.03 -0.54 7.01
N GLU A 198 -12.76 -0.03 8.00
CA GLU A 198 -12.87 1.42 8.23
C GLU A 198 -11.53 2.04 8.64
N LEU A 199 -10.75 1.34 9.49
CA LEU A 199 -9.39 1.74 9.84
C LEU A 199 -8.52 1.88 8.59
N VAL A 200 -8.46 0.82 7.76
CA VAL A 200 -7.67 0.84 6.52
C VAL A 200 -8.12 1.97 5.61
N ARG A 201 -9.43 2.18 5.48
CA ARG A 201 -9.97 3.29 4.68
C ARG A 201 -9.48 4.64 5.17
N ARG A 202 -9.50 4.89 6.48
CA ARG A 202 -9.00 6.15 7.06
C ARG A 202 -7.51 6.35 6.86
N LEU A 203 -6.72 5.28 6.99
CA LEU A 203 -5.27 5.33 6.78
C LEU A 203 -4.88 5.61 5.31
N VAL A 204 -5.73 5.23 4.35
CA VAL A 204 -5.44 5.35 2.90
C VAL A 204 -5.97 6.65 2.31
N VAL A 205 -7.08 7.20 2.80
CA VAL A 205 -7.81 8.31 2.15
C VAL A 205 -7.42 9.70 2.68
N GLU A 206 -6.65 9.77 3.75
CA GLU A 206 -6.03 11.04 4.16
C GLU A 206 -4.64 11.18 3.54
#